data_d4b0feb38b09260a3108d1f45b3e11fa
#
_entry.id   d4b0feb38b09260a3108d1f45b3e11fa
#
_cell.length_a   1.000
_cell.length_b   1.000
_cell.length_c   1.000
_cell.angle_alpha   90.00
_cell.angle_beta   90.00
_cell.angle_gamma   90.00
#
_symmetry.space_group_name_H-M   'P 1'
#
loop_
_entity.id
_entity.type
_entity.pdbx_description
1 polymer ?
#
loop_
_entity_poly.entity_id
_entity_poly.type
_entity_poly.pdbx_seq_one_letter_code
_entity_poly.pdbx_strand_id
1 'polypeptide(L)'
;CSMATVSAISAGLSDNLIRRSADVCLKEKRKLVIVPRESPLNAVHLDNLSYLAKIGVTVLPSDPPYYLGIKTLEQSAEVLAQKSLVALGISEELPKNLQYMGPTKK
;
A
#
# COMPACT_ATOMS: atom_id res chain seq x y z
N CYS A 1 -6.70 -1.86 -4.26
CA CYS A 1 -6.93 -2.63 -5.50
C CYS A 1 -7.43 -4.03 -5.18
N SER A 2 -8.02 -4.68 -6.18
CA SER A 2 -8.50 -6.06 -6.03
C SER A 2 -7.35 -7.06 -6.13
N MET A 3 -7.59 -8.28 -5.64
CA MET A 3 -6.61 -9.36 -5.81
C MET A 3 -6.46 -9.76 -7.27
N ALA A 4 -7.49 -9.56 -8.10
CA ALA A 4 -7.35 -9.75 -9.53
C ALA A 4 -6.32 -8.80 -10.13
N THR A 5 -6.33 -7.55 -9.72
CA THR A 5 -5.32 -6.56 -10.15
C THR A 5 -3.94 -6.92 -9.63
N VAL A 6 -3.82 -7.31 -8.37
CA VAL A 6 -2.54 -7.75 -7.78
C VAL A 6 -1.98 -8.93 -8.56
N SER A 7 -2.81 -9.92 -8.86
CA SER A 7 -2.42 -11.10 -9.61
C SER A 7 -1.95 -10.72 -11.03
N ALA A 8 -2.67 -9.84 -11.70
CA ALA A 8 -2.32 -9.39 -13.03
C ALA A 8 -0.98 -8.64 -13.05
N ILE A 9 -0.77 -7.76 -12.07
CA ILE A 9 0.51 -7.03 -11.96
C ILE A 9 1.66 -8.02 -11.71
N SER A 10 1.46 -9.00 -10.84
CA SER A 10 2.46 -10.03 -10.57
C SER A 10 2.83 -10.84 -11.82
N ALA A 11 1.86 -11.09 -12.68
CA ALA A 11 2.06 -11.87 -13.90
C ALA A 11 2.51 -11.00 -15.08
N GLY A 12 2.59 -9.68 -14.92
CA GLY A 12 2.96 -8.78 -16.01
C GLY A 12 1.85 -8.58 -17.04
N LEU A 13 0.59 -8.82 -16.64
CA LEU A 13 -0.55 -8.66 -17.52
C LEU A 13 -1.01 -7.20 -17.53
N SER A 14 -0.99 -6.57 -18.70
CA SER A 14 -1.32 -5.15 -18.86
C SER A 14 -2.51 -4.96 -19.81
N ASP A 15 -3.64 -5.54 -19.44
CA ASP A 15 -4.85 -5.57 -20.25
C ASP A 15 -5.81 -4.42 -20.01
N ASN A 16 -5.46 -3.49 -19.13
CA ASN A 16 -6.20 -2.25 -18.92
C ASN A 16 -5.23 -1.14 -18.50
N LEU A 17 -5.74 0.10 -18.41
CA LEU A 17 -4.87 1.24 -18.14
C LEU A 17 -4.19 1.17 -16.77
N ILE A 18 -4.92 0.72 -15.74
CA ILE A 18 -4.36 0.60 -14.38
C ILE A 18 -3.21 -0.40 -14.38
N ARG A 19 -3.43 -1.58 -14.92
CA ARG A 19 -2.43 -2.66 -14.97
C ARG A 19 -1.25 -2.26 -15.86
N ARG A 20 -1.53 -1.55 -16.95
CA ARG A 20 -0.49 -1.04 -17.82
C ARG A 20 0.36 0.01 -17.11
N SER A 21 -0.25 0.91 -16.37
CA SER A 21 0.48 1.91 -15.59
C SER A 21 1.41 1.26 -14.57
N ALA A 22 0.94 0.22 -13.90
CA ALA A 22 1.77 -0.54 -12.96
C ALA A 22 2.95 -1.21 -13.66
N ASP A 23 2.70 -1.83 -14.81
CA ASP A 23 3.73 -2.48 -15.60
C ASP A 23 4.81 -1.49 -16.04
N VAL A 24 4.40 -0.30 -16.49
CA VAL A 24 5.34 0.76 -16.85
C VAL A 24 6.16 1.22 -15.64
N CYS A 25 5.53 1.37 -14.48
CA CYS A 25 6.26 1.74 -13.25
C CYS A 25 7.32 0.70 -12.92
N LEU A 26 7.00 -0.57 -13.00
CA LEU A 26 7.95 -1.65 -12.74
C LEU A 26 9.09 -1.65 -13.76
N LYS A 27 8.75 -1.51 -15.02
CA LYS A 27 9.73 -1.49 -16.11
C LYS A 27 10.69 -0.32 -15.99
N GLU A 28 10.16 0.86 -15.65
CA GLU A 28 10.96 2.08 -15.55
C GLU A 28 11.56 2.30 -14.15
N LYS A 29 11.38 1.32 -13.27
CA LYS A 29 11.88 1.37 -11.90
C LYS A 29 11.39 2.58 -11.12
N ARG A 30 10.15 2.97 -11.37
CA ARG A 30 9.47 4.04 -10.64
C ARG A 30 8.80 3.46 -9.40
N LYS A 31 8.58 4.31 -8.42
CA LYS A 31 7.87 3.90 -7.21
C LYS A 31 6.44 3.53 -7.54
N LEU A 32 6.04 2.36 -7.07
CA LEU A 32 4.67 1.87 -7.22
C LEU A 32 4.17 1.49 -5.83
N VAL A 33 3.02 2.04 -5.47
CA VAL A 33 2.35 1.71 -4.21
C VAL A 33 1.02 1.07 -4.57
N ILE A 34 0.74 -0.08 -3.98
CA ILE A 34 -0.57 -0.71 -4.10
C ILE A 34 -1.25 -0.73 -2.75
N VAL A 35 -2.55 -0.53 -2.77
CA VAL A 35 -3.39 -0.55 -1.56
C VAL A 35 -4.38 -1.70 -1.74
N PRO A 36 -3.99 -2.91 -1.34
CA PRO A 36 -4.87 -4.07 -1.51
C PRO A 36 -6.01 -4.05 -0.49
N ARG A 37 -7.13 -4.63 -0.88
CA ARG A 37 -8.30 -4.77 -0.02
C ARG A 37 -8.90 -6.14 -0.25
N GLU A 38 -8.67 -7.02 0.70
CA GLU A 38 -9.22 -8.39 0.66
C GLU A 38 -9.18 -9.00 2.07
N SER A 39 -10.20 -9.72 2.40
CA SER A 39 -10.25 -10.44 3.67
C SER A 39 -11.21 -11.63 3.57
N PRO A 40 -10.83 -12.84 4.01
CA PRO A 40 -9.47 -13.22 4.39
C PRO A 40 -8.56 -13.37 3.19
N LEU A 41 -7.26 -13.37 3.42
CA LEU A 41 -6.28 -13.62 2.38
C LEU A 41 -5.97 -15.11 2.29
N ASN A 42 -5.85 -15.63 1.09
CA ASN A 42 -5.42 -17.01 0.85
C ASN A 42 -3.95 -17.08 0.43
N ALA A 43 -3.44 -18.28 0.24
CA ALA A 43 -2.03 -18.48 -0.12
C ALA A 43 -1.67 -17.81 -1.44
N VAL A 44 -2.55 -17.84 -2.43
CA VAL A 44 -2.30 -17.20 -3.73
C VAL A 44 -2.18 -15.69 -3.57
N HIS A 45 -3.08 -15.08 -2.80
CA HIS A 45 -3.02 -13.64 -2.50
C HIS A 45 -1.71 -13.27 -1.82
N LEU A 46 -1.34 -14.02 -0.80
CA LEU A 46 -0.13 -13.76 -0.01
C LEU A 46 1.13 -13.95 -0.86
N ASP A 47 1.16 -14.98 -1.70
CA ASP A 47 2.31 -15.22 -2.58
C ASP A 47 2.48 -14.06 -3.58
N ASN A 48 1.39 -13.60 -4.18
CA ASN A 48 1.45 -12.49 -5.12
C ASN A 48 1.89 -11.19 -4.44
N LEU A 49 1.36 -10.90 -3.25
CA LEU A 49 1.77 -9.71 -2.49
C LEU A 49 3.24 -9.79 -2.09
N SER A 50 3.67 -10.97 -1.64
CA SER A 50 5.08 -11.20 -1.29
C SER A 50 6.00 -10.99 -2.49
N TYR A 51 5.62 -11.51 -3.63
CA TYR A 51 6.41 -11.34 -4.86
C TYR A 51 6.54 -9.86 -5.23
N LEU A 52 5.44 -9.13 -5.22
CA LEU A 52 5.47 -7.70 -5.55
C LEU A 52 6.34 -6.92 -4.56
N ALA A 53 6.24 -7.22 -3.27
CA ALA A 53 7.08 -6.59 -2.26
C ALA A 53 8.57 -6.84 -2.52
N LYS A 54 8.92 -8.06 -2.93
CA LYS A 54 10.30 -8.43 -3.22
C LYS A 54 10.88 -7.68 -4.42
N ILE A 55 10.06 -7.36 -5.40
CA ILE A 55 10.53 -6.62 -6.58
C ILE A 55 10.42 -5.09 -6.42
N GLY A 56 10.13 -4.62 -5.21
CA GLY A 56 10.20 -3.20 -4.88
C GLY A 56 8.88 -2.46 -4.84
N VAL A 57 7.74 -3.15 -4.99
CA VAL A 57 6.43 -2.53 -4.83
C VAL A 57 6.15 -2.33 -3.34
N THR A 58 5.68 -1.16 -2.97
CA THR A 58 5.21 -0.93 -1.61
C THR A 58 3.78 -1.43 -1.50
N VAL A 59 3.58 -2.41 -0.62
CA VAL A 59 2.26 -2.95 -0.32
C VAL A 59 1.75 -2.24 0.92
N LEU A 60 0.70 -1.44 0.78
CA LEU A 60 0.17 -0.59 1.84
C LEU A 60 -1.26 -1.00 2.14
N PRO A 61 -1.47 -1.90 3.10
CA PRO A 61 -2.83 -2.27 3.50
C PRO A 61 -3.62 -1.08 4.04
N SER A 62 -4.92 -1.09 3.82
CA SER A 62 -5.79 -0.01 4.29
C SER A 62 -6.25 -0.18 5.73
N ASP A 63 -5.51 -0.93 6.52
CA ASP A 63 -5.84 -1.20 7.91
C ASP A 63 -5.80 0.07 8.75
N PRO A 64 -6.87 0.38 9.49
CA PRO A 64 -6.85 1.55 10.36
C PRO A 64 -5.82 1.38 11.48
N PRO A 65 -4.92 2.34 11.67
CA PRO A 65 -3.95 2.25 12.76
C PRO A 65 -4.60 2.71 14.08
N TYR A 66 -5.40 1.85 14.68
CA TYR A 66 -6.17 2.17 15.88
C TYR A 66 -5.30 2.67 17.03
N TYR A 67 -4.04 2.24 17.09
CA TYR A 67 -3.10 2.70 18.11
C TYR A 67 -2.79 4.20 18.04
N LEU A 68 -3.18 4.87 16.96
CA LEU A 68 -3.04 6.31 16.82
C LEU A 68 -4.31 7.07 17.25
N GLY A 69 -5.27 6.38 17.86
CA GLY A 69 -6.50 7.00 18.31
C GLY A 69 -7.51 7.26 17.20
N ILE A 70 -7.47 6.47 16.15
CA ILE A 70 -8.39 6.59 15.02
C ILE A 70 -9.80 6.21 15.46
N LYS A 71 -10.77 7.09 15.26
CA LYS A 71 -12.15 6.89 15.68
C LYS A 71 -13.16 7.03 14.55
N THR A 72 -12.79 7.63 13.43
CA THR A 72 -13.70 7.87 12.32
C THR A 72 -13.11 7.34 11.02
N LEU A 73 -13.98 7.11 10.03
CA LEU A 73 -13.54 6.72 8.70
C LEU A 73 -12.71 7.83 8.06
N GLU A 74 -13.05 9.09 8.30
CA GLU A 74 -12.29 10.22 7.78
C GLU A 74 -10.86 10.23 8.29
N GLN A 75 -10.67 9.96 9.58
CA GLN A 75 -9.34 9.87 10.17
C GLN A 75 -8.55 8.71 9.56
N SER A 76 -9.20 7.57 9.36
CA SER A 76 -8.58 6.40 8.74
C SER A 76 -8.15 6.71 7.30
N ALA A 77 -9.00 7.37 6.53
CA ALA A 77 -8.70 7.76 5.15
C ALA A 77 -7.53 8.75 5.11
N GLU A 78 -7.50 9.71 6.04
CA GLU A 78 -6.42 10.69 6.14
C GLU A 78 -5.07 10.00 6.39
N VAL A 79 -5.02 9.05 7.32
CA VAL A 79 -3.79 8.31 7.60
C VAL A 79 -3.31 7.55 6.36
N LEU A 80 -4.23 6.87 5.67
CA LEU A 80 -3.88 6.12 4.47
C LEU A 80 -3.36 7.04 3.37
N ALA A 81 -4.01 8.18 3.17
CA ALA A 81 -3.58 9.16 2.18
C ALA A 81 -2.18 9.68 2.49
N GLN A 82 -1.91 10.04 3.75
CA GLN A 82 -0.60 10.53 4.15
C GLN A 82 0.48 9.48 4.01
N LYS A 83 0.20 8.24 4.39
CA LYS A 83 1.15 7.14 4.22
C LYS A 83 1.45 6.88 2.75
N SER A 84 0.44 6.99 1.89
CA SER A 84 0.62 6.83 0.45
C SER A 84 1.55 7.91 -0.12
N LEU A 85 1.39 9.16 0.30
CA LEU A 85 2.24 10.26 -0.14
C LEU A 85 3.69 10.06 0.29
N VAL A 86 3.91 9.59 1.52
CA VAL A 86 5.26 9.28 2.01
C VAL A 86 5.86 8.12 1.22
N ALA A 87 5.10 7.07 0.99
CA ALA A 87 5.57 5.90 0.25
C ALA A 87 5.94 6.25 -1.19
N LEU A 88 5.23 7.20 -1.81
CA LEU A 88 5.53 7.69 -3.15
C LEU A 88 6.68 8.70 -3.18
N GLY A 89 7.17 9.12 -2.01
CA GLY A 89 8.24 10.12 -1.94
C GLY A 89 7.80 11.55 -2.18
N ILE A 90 6.49 11.81 -2.18
CA ILE A 90 5.94 13.16 -2.35
C ILE A 90 6.06 13.96 -1.06
N SER A 91 5.85 13.29 0.08
CA SER A 91 6.06 13.87 1.41
C SER A 91 7.25 13.18 2.07
N GLU A 92 8.05 13.91 2.83
CA GLU A 92 9.24 13.37 3.46
C GLU A 92 8.90 12.50 4.68
N GLU A 93 7.92 12.92 5.46
CA GLU A 93 7.52 12.18 6.66
C GLU A 93 6.05 12.41 6.98
N LEU A 94 5.52 11.55 7.81
CA LEU A 94 4.14 11.68 8.31
C LEU A 94 4.04 12.85 9.27
N PRO A 95 2.87 13.52 9.34
CA PRO A 95 2.60 14.48 10.42
C PRO A 95 2.81 13.80 11.78
N LYS A 96 3.25 14.57 12.77
CA LYS A 96 3.60 14.02 14.09
C LYS A 96 2.47 13.23 14.73
N ASN A 97 1.23 13.69 14.56
CA ASN A 97 0.07 13.00 15.14
C ASN A 97 -0.22 11.65 14.48
N LEU A 98 0.39 11.36 13.34
CA LEU A 98 0.21 10.09 12.61
C LEU A 98 1.45 9.20 12.70
N GLN A 99 2.49 9.62 13.38
CA GLN A 99 3.69 8.82 13.56
C GLN A 99 3.55 7.93 14.78
N TYR A 100 4.03 6.70 14.66
CA TYR A 100 4.17 5.84 15.83
C TYR A 100 5.43 6.21 16.57
N MET A 101 5.27 6.65 17.81
CA MET A 101 6.38 7.09 18.64
C MET A 101 6.91 5.98 19.56
N GLY A 102 6.41 4.76 19.39
CA GLY A 102 6.76 3.64 20.24
C GLY A 102 6.07 3.70 21.60
N PRO A 103 6.38 2.75 22.50
CA PRO A 103 5.79 2.77 23.84
C PRO A 103 6.18 4.06 24.56
N THR A 104 5.21 4.64 25.27
CA THR A 104 5.46 5.85 26.04
C THR A 104 6.45 5.56 27.18
N LYS A 105 7.49 6.33 27.25
CA LYS A 105 8.42 6.22 28.36
C LYS A 105 7.89 6.99 29.56
N LYS A 106 8.02 6.39 30.67
CA LYS A 106 7.55 6.97 31.93
C LYS A 106 8.72 7.51 32.74
#